data_32c0b641dc24bfabe48702971fa8f8c5
#
_entry.id   32c0b641dc24bfabe48702971fa8f8c5
#
_cell.length_a   1.000
_cell.length_b   1.000
_cell.length_c   1.000
_cell.angle_alpha   90.00
_cell.angle_beta   90.00
_cell.angle_gamma   90.00
#
_symmetry.space_group_name_H-M   'P 1'
#
loop_
_entity.id
_entity.type
_entity.pdbx_description
1 polymer ?
#
loop_
_entity_poly.entity_id
_entity_poly.type
_entity_poly.pdbx_seq_one_letter_code
_entity_poly.pdbx_strand_id
1 'polypeptide(L)'
;MYAHFFVEAAFPDQIITWTIAFICAAGAVMSMVGDLAASAIKRNHNIKDYGKLIPGHGGIMDSDCTDDVFSCHSDDWTALVPKVRYKEHSTMKKIAILGSTGSIGTQTLEVVRNNPELQVAALAAGKSVEQMEQQIREFHPLIAGMWSEEAAADLRSRVADLPVKVVSGMDGLLEIATMPQSQVLVTAIVGMIGIRPTIAAIEAGKDIALANKETLVTAGHIIMPLAAKMGVKILPVDSEHSAIFQSLNGEPAGRIEKILLTASGGPFRGRTREQLQNIQVEDALKHPNWSMGRKITIDSSTLVNKGLEVMEVKWLFGVDLDQIQVIVHPQSIIHSAVQYVDGAVIAQLGTPDMKLPIQYALFYPDRRPMPGKRLDFYELAQITFEKPDMETFFGLKLAYDAQRIGGSMPTVYNAANEKAVGLFLDRKIAYLQIPELIREAMEQHKVIENPNVEEILETEASVYDFIEKVYSERQ
;
A
#
# COMPACT_ATOMS: atom_id res chain seq x y z
N MET A 1 -5.06 21.49 31.38
CA MET A 1 -3.85 20.88 30.79
C MET A 1 -4.19 19.93 29.62
N TYR A 2 -5.14 19.01 29.72
CA TYR A 2 -5.56 18.12 28.61
C TYR A 2 -6.15 18.89 27.40
N ALA A 3 -7.01 19.88 27.64
CA ALA A 3 -7.62 20.69 26.58
C ALA A 3 -6.59 21.48 25.75
N HIS A 4 -5.52 21.94 26.36
CA HIS A 4 -4.50 22.75 25.68
C HIS A 4 -3.71 21.91 24.65
N PHE A 5 -3.40 20.68 24.98
CA PHE A 5 -2.59 19.82 24.08
C PHE A 5 -3.36 19.28 22.85
N PHE A 6 -4.63 18.93 23.02
CA PHE A 6 -5.43 18.38 21.92
C PHE A 6 -6.05 19.44 21.02
N VAL A 7 -6.45 20.57 21.58
CA VAL A 7 -7.10 21.64 20.81
C VAL A 7 -6.08 22.44 20.02
N GLU A 8 -4.88 22.67 20.56
CA GLU A 8 -3.82 23.42 19.86
C GLU A 8 -3.24 22.63 18.69
N ALA A 9 -3.17 21.31 18.79
CA ALA A 9 -2.72 20.43 17.68
C ALA A 9 -3.75 20.33 16.53
N ALA A 10 -5.05 20.45 16.85
CA ALA A 10 -6.12 20.35 15.86
C ALA A 10 -6.53 21.72 15.28
N PHE A 11 -6.34 22.82 16.04
CA PHE A 11 -6.79 24.16 15.68
C PHE A 11 -5.74 25.20 16.06
N PRO A 12 -4.86 25.59 15.13
CA PRO A 12 -3.79 26.56 15.40
C PRO A 12 -4.27 28.02 15.65
N ASP A 13 -5.56 28.28 15.54
CA ASP A 13 -6.13 29.61 15.83
C ASP A 13 -6.44 29.73 17.33
N GLN A 14 -5.71 30.59 18.04
CA GLN A 14 -5.85 30.80 19.48
C GLN A 14 -7.27 31.20 19.89
N ILE A 15 -8.04 31.89 19.03
CA ILE A 15 -9.41 32.31 19.34
C ILE A 15 -10.33 31.09 19.42
N ILE A 16 -10.18 30.12 18.52
CA ILE A 16 -10.97 28.89 18.51
C ILE A 16 -10.65 28.06 19.76
N THR A 17 -9.38 27.94 20.11
CA THR A 17 -8.91 27.19 21.29
C THR A 17 -9.53 27.74 22.58
N TRP A 18 -9.52 29.04 22.76
CA TRP A 18 -10.13 29.67 23.95
C TRP A 18 -11.64 29.55 23.97
N THR A 19 -12.30 29.61 22.81
CA THR A 19 -13.76 29.44 22.71
C THR A 19 -14.18 28.03 23.10
N ILE A 20 -13.50 27.01 22.61
CA ILE A 20 -13.76 25.60 22.98
C ILE A 20 -13.49 25.37 24.48
N ALA A 21 -12.38 25.90 25.00
CA ALA A 21 -12.05 25.78 26.41
C ALA A 21 -13.12 26.41 27.30
N PHE A 22 -13.67 27.58 26.92
CA PHE A 22 -14.75 28.26 27.64
C PHE A 22 -16.06 27.45 27.60
N ILE A 23 -16.43 26.89 26.44
CA ILE A 23 -17.65 26.07 26.31
C ILE A 23 -17.52 24.80 27.16
N CYS A 24 -16.38 24.13 27.15
CA CYS A 24 -16.14 22.95 27.98
C CYS A 24 -16.18 23.26 29.47
N ALA A 25 -15.61 24.40 29.88
CA ALA A 25 -15.65 24.86 31.27
C ALA A 25 -17.08 25.23 31.73
N ALA A 26 -17.85 25.90 30.89
CA ALA A 26 -19.25 26.23 31.16
C ALA A 26 -20.11 24.97 31.27
N GLY A 27 -19.90 23.97 30.36
CA GLY A 27 -20.58 22.68 30.43
C GLY A 27 -20.26 21.91 31.71
N ALA A 28 -19.01 21.88 32.14
CA ALA A 28 -18.60 21.23 33.38
C ALA A 28 -19.26 21.89 34.62
N VAL A 29 -19.37 23.23 34.65
CA VAL A 29 -20.04 23.94 35.73
C VAL A 29 -21.55 23.60 35.74
N MET A 30 -22.22 23.57 34.60
CA MET A 30 -23.64 23.21 34.51
C MET A 30 -23.90 21.76 34.95
N SER A 31 -23.04 20.84 34.56
CA SER A 31 -23.10 19.45 35.03
C SER A 31 -22.96 19.36 36.56
N MET A 32 -21.99 20.03 37.15
CA MET A 32 -21.85 20.10 38.62
C MET A 32 -23.07 20.66 39.33
N VAL A 33 -23.72 21.70 38.78
CA VAL A 33 -24.95 22.29 39.34
C VAL A 33 -26.10 21.31 39.22
N GLY A 34 -26.20 20.59 38.10
CA GLY A 34 -27.21 19.51 37.91
C GLY A 34 -27.06 18.39 38.95
N ASP A 35 -25.86 17.89 39.15
CA ASP A 35 -25.56 16.85 40.15
C ASP A 35 -25.87 17.29 41.58
N LEU A 36 -25.53 18.54 41.91
CA LEU A 36 -25.85 19.14 43.22
C LEU A 36 -27.37 19.28 43.42
N ALA A 37 -28.11 19.73 42.41
CA ALA A 37 -29.57 19.85 42.45
C ALA A 37 -30.22 18.48 42.57
N ALA A 38 -29.82 17.47 41.82
CA ALA A 38 -30.29 16.12 41.92
C ALA A 38 -30.02 15.49 43.31
N SER A 39 -28.84 15.71 43.86
CA SER A 39 -28.47 15.28 45.22
C SER A 39 -29.31 16.00 46.30
N ALA A 40 -29.61 17.28 46.14
CA ALA A 40 -30.48 18.05 47.07
C ALA A 40 -31.92 17.53 47.03
N ILE A 41 -32.46 17.25 45.84
CA ILE A 41 -33.80 16.66 45.66
C ILE A 41 -33.90 15.27 46.34
N LYS A 42 -32.91 14.40 46.10
CA LYS A 42 -32.84 13.07 46.75
C LYS A 42 -32.87 13.17 48.28
N ARG A 43 -32.06 14.08 48.86
CA ARG A 43 -32.03 14.33 50.31
C ARG A 43 -33.35 14.87 50.85
N ASN A 44 -33.99 15.80 50.13
CA ASN A 44 -35.23 16.43 50.57
C ASN A 44 -36.42 15.47 50.52
N HIS A 45 -36.40 14.49 49.66
CA HIS A 45 -37.43 13.47 49.52
C HIS A 45 -37.08 12.10 50.17
N ASN A 46 -35.92 12.01 50.83
CA ASN A 46 -35.45 10.76 51.50
C ASN A 46 -35.36 9.55 50.54
N ILE A 47 -35.04 9.78 49.26
CA ILE A 47 -34.86 8.73 48.27
C ILE A 47 -33.38 8.55 47.99
N LYS A 48 -32.96 7.30 47.76
CA LYS A 48 -31.58 6.99 47.46
C LYS A 48 -31.29 7.14 45.95
N ASP A 49 -32.23 6.65 45.14
CA ASP A 49 -32.13 6.63 43.65
C ASP A 49 -33.49 6.95 43.04
N TYR A 50 -33.54 7.57 41.85
CA TYR A 50 -34.77 7.92 41.13
C TYR A 50 -35.50 6.75 40.50
N GLY A 51 -34.92 5.56 40.51
CA GLY A 51 -35.53 4.34 39.98
C GLY A 51 -34.60 3.14 40.02
N LYS A 52 -35.04 2.01 39.43
CA LYS A 52 -34.29 0.74 39.40
C LYS A 52 -34.21 0.17 37.98
N LEU A 53 -34.04 1.03 36.98
CA LEU A 53 -34.05 0.59 35.58
C LEU A 53 -32.80 -0.24 35.24
N ILE A 54 -31.67 0.14 35.83
CA ILE A 54 -30.40 -0.58 35.63
C ILE A 54 -29.88 -1.05 36.98
N PRO A 55 -29.74 -2.38 37.22
CA PRO A 55 -29.23 -2.89 38.47
C PRO A 55 -27.84 -2.32 38.80
N GLY A 56 -27.77 -1.63 39.96
CA GLY A 56 -26.52 -1.06 40.48
C GLY A 56 -26.17 0.37 40.01
N HIS A 57 -26.97 0.97 39.12
CA HIS A 57 -26.69 2.33 38.57
C HIS A 57 -27.80 3.35 38.80
N GLY A 58 -28.86 3.02 39.54
CA GLY A 58 -29.99 3.93 39.80
C GLY A 58 -31.02 3.98 38.68
N GLY A 59 -31.90 4.97 38.68
CA GLY A 59 -32.94 5.17 37.69
C GLY A 59 -32.50 6.04 36.53
N ILE A 60 -33.36 6.19 35.51
CA ILE A 60 -33.10 7.04 34.33
C ILE A 60 -32.67 8.45 34.74
N MET A 61 -33.32 9.03 35.75
CA MET A 61 -32.98 10.38 36.26
C MET A 61 -31.59 10.47 36.92
N ASP A 62 -31.05 9.36 37.42
CA ASP A 62 -29.68 9.29 37.95
C ASP A 62 -28.60 9.22 36.85
N SER A 63 -28.99 8.66 35.69
CA SER A 63 -28.12 8.61 34.50
C SER A 63 -28.21 9.88 33.65
N ASP A 64 -29.39 10.51 33.61
CA ASP A 64 -29.70 11.61 32.69
C ASP A 64 -29.39 12.99 33.27
N CYS A 65 -29.03 13.11 34.57
CA CYS A 65 -28.65 14.41 35.12
C CYS A 65 -27.41 15.08 34.49
N THR A 66 -26.59 14.26 33.77
CA THR A 66 -25.50 14.76 32.94
C THR A 66 -25.92 14.93 31.47
N ASP A 67 -26.92 14.18 30.99
CA ASP A 67 -27.33 14.16 29.58
C ASP A 67 -28.39 15.27 29.29
N ASP A 68 -29.26 15.59 30.23
CA ASP A 68 -30.30 16.64 30.04
C ASP A 68 -29.74 18.07 29.91
N VAL A 69 -28.52 18.33 30.37
CA VAL A 69 -27.84 19.62 30.14
C VAL A 69 -27.27 19.68 28.70
N PHE A 70 -27.09 18.52 28.07
CA PHE A 70 -26.58 18.40 26.69
C PHE A 70 -27.67 17.94 25.69
N SER A 71 -28.87 17.55 26.10
CA SER A 71 -29.96 17.22 25.19
C SER A 71 -30.72 18.47 24.68
N CYS A 72 -29.98 19.45 24.16
CA CYS A 72 -30.54 20.32 23.14
C CYS A 72 -30.69 19.47 21.85
N HIS A 73 -31.93 19.31 21.43
CA HIS A 73 -32.42 18.61 20.24
C HIS A 73 -31.38 18.38 19.14
N SER A 74 -31.28 17.16 18.71
CA SER A 74 -30.30 16.60 17.76
C SER A 74 -30.18 17.30 16.41
N ASP A 75 -30.98 18.29 16.12
CA ASP A 75 -30.99 18.95 14.81
C ASP A 75 -30.22 20.25 14.74
N ASP A 76 -29.82 20.87 15.90
CA ASP A 76 -29.17 22.18 15.91
C ASP A 76 -27.68 22.18 16.27
N TRP A 77 -27.09 21.03 16.69
CA TRP A 77 -25.65 20.96 16.96
C TRP A 77 -24.80 21.11 15.71
N THR A 78 -25.35 20.79 14.54
CA THR A 78 -24.69 21.03 13.26
C THR A 78 -24.58 22.52 12.90
N ALA A 79 -25.33 23.38 13.59
CA ALA A 79 -25.26 24.84 13.41
C ALA A 79 -24.27 25.53 14.38
N LEU A 80 -23.97 24.91 15.54
CA LEU A 80 -23.06 25.45 16.57
C LEU A 80 -21.63 24.93 16.48
N VAL A 81 -21.42 23.71 15.89
CA VAL A 81 -20.11 23.32 15.42
C VAL A 81 -19.92 24.08 14.11
N PRO A 82 -18.99 25.06 14.04
CA PRO A 82 -18.64 25.59 12.72
C PRO A 82 -18.39 24.36 11.86
N LYS A 83 -19.17 24.16 10.79
CA LYS A 83 -18.78 23.24 9.74
C LYS A 83 -17.37 23.69 9.42
N VAL A 84 -16.38 22.97 9.94
CA VAL A 84 -15.02 23.12 9.47
C VAL A 84 -15.15 22.74 8.02
N ARG A 85 -15.53 23.74 7.18
CA ARG A 85 -15.22 23.68 5.79
C ARG A 85 -13.71 23.58 5.84
N TYR A 86 -13.19 22.35 5.75
CA TYR A 86 -11.88 22.19 5.16
C TYR A 86 -11.94 23.11 3.96
N LYS A 87 -11.28 24.26 4.02
CA LYS A 87 -11.08 25.06 2.83
C LYS A 87 -10.46 24.05 1.89
N GLU A 88 -11.26 23.61 0.94
CA GLU A 88 -10.77 22.97 -0.26
C GLU A 88 -9.87 23.99 -0.96
N HIS A 89 -8.69 24.21 -0.41
CA HIS A 89 -7.55 24.59 -1.20
C HIS A 89 -7.11 23.26 -1.86
N SER A 90 -7.97 22.74 -2.70
CA SER A 90 -7.61 21.72 -3.63
C SER A 90 -6.71 22.37 -4.67
N THR A 91 -5.47 22.60 -4.26
CA THR A 91 -4.41 22.82 -5.23
C THR A 91 -4.35 21.53 -6.04
N MET A 92 -4.63 21.64 -7.34
CA MET A 92 -4.56 20.55 -8.29
C MET A 92 -3.28 19.75 -8.07
N LYS A 93 -3.38 18.50 -7.62
CA LYS A 93 -2.21 17.64 -7.42
C LYS A 93 -1.82 17.01 -8.74
N LYS A 94 -0.59 17.28 -9.18
CA LYS A 94 -0.06 16.76 -10.45
C LYS A 94 0.79 15.52 -10.18
N ILE A 95 0.52 14.45 -10.92
CA ILE A 95 1.20 13.17 -10.80
C ILE A 95 1.91 12.80 -12.10
N ALA A 96 3.03 12.10 -11.98
CA ALA A 96 3.68 11.40 -13.08
C ALA A 96 3.53 9.90 -12.88
N ILE A 97 3.30 9.14 -13.94
CA ILE A 97 3.05 7.69 -13.88
C ILE A 97 4.06 6.96 -14.74
N LEU A 98 4.91 6.16 -14.12
CA LEU A 98 5.77 5.21 -14.81
C LEU A 98 5.04 3.86 -14.92
N GLY A 99 4.81 3.38 -16.15
CA GLY A 99 4.06 2.16 -16.41
C GLY A 99 2.56 2.38 -16.59
N SER A 100 2.14 3.48 -17.22
CA SER A 100 0.75 3.92 -17.36
C SER A 100 -0.15 2.94 -18.12
N THR A 101 0.41 2.13 -19.00
CA THR A 101 -0.32 1.10 -19.79
C THR A 101 -0.42 -0.26 -19.10
N GLY A 102 0.25 -0.44 -17.95
CA GLY A 102 0.15 -1.64 -17.12
C GLY A 102 -1.12 -1.65 -16.26
N SER A 103 -1.32 -2.76 -15.54
CA SER A 103 -2.53 -2.96 -14.69
C SER A 103 -2.68 -1.86 -13.63
N ILE A 104 -1.61 -1.52 -12.91
CA ILE A 104 -1.66 -0.45 -11.89
C ILE A 104 -1.77 0.93 -12.54
N GLY A 105 -1.06 1.17 -13.64
CA GLY A 105 -1.11 2.44 -14.35
C GLY A 105 -2.49 2.77 -14.88
N THR A 106 -3.18 1.81 -15.50
CA THR A 106 -4.55 1.99 -16.01
C THR A 106 -5.55 2.24 -14.88
N GLN A 107 -5.44 1.52 -13.75
CA GLN A 107 -6.28 1.76 -12.58
C GLN A 107 -5.95 3.11 -11.92
N THR A 108 -4.69 3.56 -11.95
CA THR A 108 -4.33 4.92 -11.51
C THR A 108 -5.04 5.98 -12.37
N LEU A 109 -5.08 5.79 -13.69
CA LEU A 109 -5.80 6.69 -14.58
C LEU A 109 -7.33 6.66 -14.35
N GLU A 110 -7.91 5.51 -13.99
CA GLU A 110 -9.31 5.45 -13.54
C GLU A 110 -9.55 6.26 -12.26
N VAL A 111 -8.61 6.21 -11.29
CA VAL A 111 -8.68 7.05 -10.10
C VAL A 111 -8.62 8.54 -10.48
N VAL A 112 -7.74 8.92 -11.41
CA VAL A 112 -7.66 10.31 -11.91
C VAL A 112 -8.97 10.75 -12.55
N ARG A 113 -9.63 9.93 -13.39
CA ARG A 113 -10.93 10.25 -14.02
C ARG A 113 -12.02 10.57 -13.00
N ASN A 114 -12.00 9.88 -11.86
CA ASN A 114 -13.00 10.05 -10.81
C ASN A 114 -12.67 11.16 -9.79
N ASN A 115 -11.51 11.80 -9.91
CA ASN A 115 -11.05 12.81 -8.96
C ASN A 115 -10.48 14.03 -9.70
N PRO A 116 -11.28 15.09 -9.91
CA PRO A 116 -10.89 16.27 -10.69
C PRO A 116 -9.73 17.06 -10.04
N GLU A 117 -9.39 16.80 -8.79
CA GLU A 117 -8.23 17.40 -8.11
C GLU A 117 -6.88 16.78 -8.55
N LEU A 118 -6.91 15.65 -9.28
CA LEU A 118 -5.72 15.01 -9.84
C LEU A 118 -5.52 15.40 -11.31
N GLN A 119 -4.30 15.71 -11.67
CA GLN A 119 -3.89 15.94 -13.05
C GLN A 119 -2.67 15.10 -13.40
N VAL A 120 -2.69 14.50 -14.59
CA VAL A 120 -1.53 13.78 -15.13
C VAL A 120 -0.55 14.76 -15.73
N ALA A 121 0.65 14.87 -15.17
CA ALA A 121 1.73 15.71 -15.71
C ALA A 121 2.59 14.96 -16.73
N ALA A 122 2.83 13.66 -16.50
CA ALA A 122 3.58 12.82 -17.42
C ALA A 122 3.16 11.34 -17.33
N LEU A 123 3.37 10.63 -18.44
CA LEU A 123 3.13 9.21 -18.59
C LEU A 123 4.37 8.52 -19.14
N ALA A 124 4.64 7.27 -18.72
CA ALA A 124 5.63 6.42 -19.39
C ALA A 124 5.09 5.00 -19.55
N ALA A 125 5.47 4.35 -20.66
CA ALA A 125 5.11 2.98 -20.96
C ALA A 125 6.26 2.22 -21.64
N GLY A 126 6.11 0.88 -21.74
CA GLY A 126 7.05 0.02 -22.42
C GLY A 126 6.93 0.11 -23.93
N LYS A 127 6.02 -0.69 -24.51
CA LYS A 127 5.87 -0.87 -25.97
C LYS A 127 4.45 -0.57 -26.50
N SER A 128 3.48 -0.28 -25.63
CA SER A 128 2.05 -0.13 -25.99
C SER A 128 1.76 1.27 -26.56
N VAL A 129 2.20 1.54 -27.79
CA VAL A 129 2.11 2.86 -28.43
C VAL A 129 0.66 3.32 -28.59
N GLU A 130 -0.22 2.46 -29.08
CA GLU A 130 -1.65 2.80 -29.32
C GLU A 130 -2.37 3.20 -28.02
N GLN A 131 -2.13 2.44 -26.94
CA GLN A 131 -2.72 2.75 -25.65
C GLN A 131 -2.14 4.05 -25.07
N MET A 132 -0.83 4.30 -25.26
CA MET A 132 -0.18 5.54 -24.84
C MET A 132 -0.76 6.74 -25.61
N GLU A 133 -0.97 6.64 -26.92
CA GLU A 133 -1.62 7.69 -27.73
C GLU A 133 -3.02 8.03 -27.18
N GLN A 134 -3.84 7.00 -26.87
CA GLN A 134 -5.17 7.21 -26.27
C GLN A 134 -5.07 7.94 -24.93
N GLN A 135 -4.14 7.53 -24.07
CA GLN A 135 -3.91 8.18 -22.77
C GLN A 135 -3.43 9.63 -22.93
N ILE A 136 -2.56 9.93 -23.90
CA ILE A 136 -2.12 11.29 -24.19
C ILE A 136 -3.28 12.17 -24.64
N ARG A 137 -4.12 11.67 -25.55
CA ARG A 137 -5.30 12.41 -26.05
C ARG A 137 -6.34 12.66 -24.97
N GLU A 138 -6.45 11.78 -23.99
CA GLU A 138 -7.40 11.91 -22.88
C GLU A 138 -6.88 12.81 -21.75
N PHE A 139 -5.63 12.61 -21.31
CA PHE A 139 -5.10 13.24 -20.09
C PHE A 139 -4.21 14.46 -20.35
N HIS A 140 -3.84 14.72 -21.60
CA HIS A 140 -3.03 15.85 -22.03
C HIS A 140 -1.75 16.09 -21.20
N PRO A 141 -0.87 15.05 -21.01
CA PRO A 141 0.35 15.20 -20.26
C PRO A 141 1.33 16.15 -20.97
N LEU A 142 2.25 16.74 -20.20
CA LEU A 142 3.33 17.56 -20.75
C LEU A 142 4.43 16.71 -21.41
N ILE A 143 4.69 15.52 -20.82
CA ILE A 143 5.74 14.59 -21.27
C ILE A 143 5.13 13.18 -21.36
N ALA A 144 5.46 12.45 -22.43
CA ALA A 144 5.16 11.03 -22.60
C ALA A 144 6.46 10.27 -22.92
N GLY A 145 6.73 9.18 -22.21
CA GLY A 145 7.93 8.35 -22.37
C GLY A 145 7.62 6.96 -22.91
N MET A 146 8.44 6.48 -23.84
CA MET A 146 8.44 5.07 -24.26
C MET A 146 9.78 4.44 -23.93
N TRP A 147 9.78 3.14 -23.52
CA TRP A 147 11.04 2.47 -23.18
C TRP A 147 11.97 2.31 -24.39
N SER A 148 11.46 1.92 -25.56
CA SER A 148 12.26 1.80 -26.76
C SER A 148 12.19 3.05 -27.64
N GLU A 149 13.30 3.39 -28.27
CA GLU A 149 13.36 4.52 -29.22
C GLU A 149 12.44 4.30 -30.42
N GLU A 150 12.30 3.05 -30.90
CA GLU A 150 11.39 2.71 -31.98
C GLU A 150 9.93 3.04 -31.62
N ALA A 151 9.48 2.63 -30.43
CA ALA A 151 8.13 2.96 -29.95
C ALA A 151 7.96 4.47 -29.72
N ALA A 152 9.01 5.18 -29.28
CA ALA A 152 8.97 6.62 -29.12
C ALA A 152 8.87 7.35 -30.47
N ALA A 153 9.56 6.87 -31.50
CA ALA A 153 9.48 7.43 -32.86
C ALA A 153 8.08 7.24 -33.47
N ASP A 154 7.45 6.05 -33.31
CA ASP A 154 6.08 5.82 -33.74
C ASP A 154 5.12 6.75 -32.97
N LEU A 155 5.26 6.84 -31.63
CA LEU A 155 4.42 7.71 -30.83
C LEU A 155 4.54 9.20 -31.25
N ARG A 156 5.75 9.71 -31.49
CA ARG A 156 5.97 11.10 -31.96
C ARG A 156 5.19 11.40 -33.25
N SER A 157 5.18 10.44 -34.17
CA SER A 157 4.41 10.58 -35.41
C SER A 157 2.89 10.64 -35.17
N ARG A 158 2.38 9.81 -34.26
CA ARG A 158 0.95 9.70 -33.96
C ARG A 158 0.39 10.91 -33.20
N VAL A 159 1.22 11.56 -32.38
CA VAL A 159 0.81 12.70 -31.54
C VAL A 159 1.42 14.04 -32.01
N ALA A 160 1.84 14.12 -33.28
CA ALA A 160 2.45 15.32 -33.84
C ALA A 160 1.51 16.55 -33.84
N ASP A 161 0.21 16.31 -33.69
CA ASP A 161 -0.85 17.32 -33.58
C ASP A 161 -1.02 17.85 -32.12
N LEU A 162 -0.32 17.29 -31.14
CA LEU A 162 -0.48 17.62 -29.72
C LEU A 162 0.80 18.28 -29.16
N PRO A 163 0.68 19.22 -28.19
CA PRO A 163 1.82 19.87 -27.55
C PRO A 163 2.44 19.00 -26.45
N VAL A 164 2.78 17.74 -26.74
CA VAL A 164 3.37 16.78 -25.81
C VAL A 164 4.82 16.50 -26.23
N LYS A 165 5.75 16.54 -25.24
CA LYS A 165 7.13 16.11 -25.47
C LYS A 165 7.22 14.59 -25.36
N VAL A 166 7.73 13.91 -26.39
CA VAL A 166 7.96 12.46 -26.37
C VAL A 166 9.44 12.15 -26.14
N VAL A 167 9.71 11.40 -25.07
CA VAL A 167 11.04 10.97 -24.61
C VAL A 167 11.17 9.44 -24.62
N SER A 168 12.42 8.92 -24.51
CA SER A 168 12.66 7.47 -24.58
C SER A 168 13.74 6.99 -23.62
N GLY A 169 13.74 5.69 -23.33
CA GLY A 169 14.75 5.00 -22.57
C GLY A 169 14.87 5.47 -21.11
N MET A 170 16.00 5.17 -20.48
CA MET A 170 16.26 5.53 -19.08
C MET A 170 16.30 7.05 -18.89
N ASP A 171 16.94 7.78 -19.81
CA ASP A 171 17.02 9.24 -19.74
C ASP A 171 15.62 9.89 -19.77
N GLY A 172 14.71 9.34 -20.58
CA GLY A 172 13.31 9.76 -20.61
C GLY A 172 12.58 9.47 -19.33
N LEU A 173 12.81 8.30 -18.70
CA LEU A 173 12.24 7.97 -17.38
C LEU A 173 12.77 8.90 -16.30
N LEU A 174 14.05 9.24 -16.31
CA LEU A 174 14.67 10.17 -15.36
C LEU A 174 14.11 11.58 -15.53
N GLU A 175 13.93 12.05 -16.79
CA GLU A 175 13.31 13.35 -17.07
C GLU A 175 11.87 13.41 -16.51
N ILE A 176 11.07 12.38 -16.72
CA ILE A 176 9.71 12.28 -16.15
C ILE A 176 9.74 12.23 -14.62
N ALA A 177 10.66 11.44 -14.05
CA ALA A 177 10.79 11.30 -12.62
C ALA A 177 11.17 12.61 -11.92
N THR A 178 11.98 13.45 -12.54
CA THR A 178 12.50 14.68 -11.95
C THR A 178 11.76 15.97 -12.37
N MET A 179 10.80 15.89 -13.31
CA MET A 179 10.09 17.07 -13.81
C MET A 179 9.45 17.90 -12.67
N PRO A 180 9.63 19.23 -12.63
CA PRO A 180 9.15 20.06 -11.50
C PRO A 180 7.63 20.21 -11.44
N GLN A 181 6.90 19.85 -12.49
CA GLN A 181 5.45 20.00 -12.59
C GLN A 181 4.66 18.90 -11.86
N SER A 182 5.29 17.81 -11.40
CA SER A 182 4.60 16.76 -10.62
C SER A 182 5.08 16.75 -9.18
N GLN A 183 4.15 16.52 -8.24
CA GLN A 183 4.43 16.38 -6.81
C GLN A 183 4.61 14.91 -6.40
N VAL A 184 3.98 14.00 -7.14
CA VAL A 184 4.00 12.56 -6.83
C VAL A 184 4.44 11.78 -8.06
N LEU A 185 5.31 10.81 -7.86
CA LEU A 185 5.66 9.80 -8.86
C LEU A 185 4.96 8.48 -8.51
N VAL A 186 4.14 7.98 -9.41
CA VAL A 186 3.57 6.62 -9.34
C VAL A 186 4.51 5.65 -10.05
N THR A 187 5.12 4.74 -9.32
CA THR A 187 6.07 3.75 -9.87
C THR A 187 5.34 2.43 -10.16
N ALA A 188 4.69 2.34 -11.32
CA ALA A 188 3.93 1.16 -11.75
C ALA A 188 4.64 0.34 -12.84
N ILE A 189 5.95 0.51 -13.01
CA ILE A 189 6.81 -0.33 -13.85
C ILE A 189 7.20 -1.61 -13.09
N VAL A 190 7.56 -2.65 -13.83
CA VAL A 190 7.95 -3.96 -13.27
C VAL A 190 9.46 -4.12 -13.33
N GLY A 191 10.05 -4.81 -12.35
CA GLY A 191 11.47 -5.14 -12.29
C GLY A 191 12.35 -4.01 -11.77
N MET A 192 13.67 -4.22 -11.78
CA MET A 192 14.65 -3.31 -11.16
C MET A 192 14.89 -2.02 -11.94
N ILE A 193 14.34 -1.89 -13.16
CA ILE A 193 14.36 -0.65 -13.96
C ILE A 193 13.78 0.57 -13.19
N GLY A 194 12.94 0.32 -12.18
CA GLY A 194 12.34 1.36 -11.35
C GLY A 194 13.27 2.02 -10.33
N ILE A 195 14.43 1.41 -10.02
CA ILE A 195 15.33 1.88 -8.96
C ILE A 195 15.83 3.31 -9.24
N ARG A 196 16.47 3.51 -10.39
CA ARG A 196 17.06 4.81 -10.76
C ARG A 196 16.04 5.94 -10.84
N PRO A 197 14.88 5.79 -11.53
CA PRO A 197 13.84 6.82 -11.53
C PRO A 197 13.25 7.11 -10.15
N THR A 198 13.13 6.11 -9.28
CA THR A 198 12.64 6.31 -7.92
C THR A 198 13.62 7.13 -7.09
N ILE A 199 14.92 6.82 -7.14
CA ILE A 199 15.97 7.59 -6.47
C ILE A 199 15.97 9.03 -6.98
N ALA A 200 15.96 9.25 -8.29
CA ALA A 200 15.97 10.58 -8.89
C ALA A 200 14.73 11.41 -8.47
N ALA A 201 13.55 10.78 -8.39
CA ALA A 201 12.34 11.47 -7.93
C ALA A 201 12.42 11.86 -6.44
N ILE A 202 12.96 11.00 -5.57
CA ILE A 202 13.19 11.29 -4.16
C ILE A 202 14.17 12.48 -4.02
N GLU A 203 15.27 12.48 -4.76
CA GLU A 203 16.24 13.59 -4.79
C GLU A 203 15.62 14.89 -5.30
N ALA A 204 14.64 14.79 -6.21
CA ALA A 204 13.85 15.93 -6.68
C ALA A 204 12.73 16.36 -5.70
N GLY A 205 12.65 15.77 -4.51
CA GLY A 205 11.69 16.13 -3.46
C GLY A 205 10.25 15.67 -3.71
N LYS A 206 10.05 14.57 -4.46
CA LYS A 206 8.71 14.05 -4.78
C LYS A 206 8.31 12.91 -3.86
N ASP A 207 7.05 12.90 -3.45
CA ASP A 207 6.46 11.73 -2.83
C ASP A 207 6.35 10.58 -3.84
N ILE A 208 6.51 9.35 -3.38
CA ILE A 208 6.47 8.15 -4.22
C ILE A 208 5.23 7.34 -3.88
N ALA A 209 4.31 7.17 -4.82
CA ALA A 209 3.26 6.15 -4.76
C ALA A 209 3.83 4.84 -5.33
N LEU A 210 4.31 3.99 -4.43
CA LEU A 210 5.16 2.84 -4.76
C LEU A 210 4.31 1.60 -5.06
N ALA A 211 4.29 1.18 -6.33
CA ALA A 211 3.73 -0.10 -6.75
C ALA A 211 4.80 -1.11 -7.24
N ASN A 212 6.02 -0.63 -7.53
CA ASN A 212 7.17 -1.46 -7.91
C ASN A 212 7.87 -2.00 -6.66
N LYS A 213 7.47 -3.19 -6.23
CA LYS A 213 8.02 -3.81 -5.01
C LYS A 213 9.48 -4.18 -5.14
N GLU A 214 9.93 -4.54 -6.34
CA GLU A 214 11.32 -4.92 -6.62
C GLU A 214 12.31 -3.81 -6.23
N THR A 215 11.89 -2.56 -6.33
CA THR A 215 12.68 -1.39 -5.92
C THR A 215 13.06 -1.43 -4.44
N LEU A 216 12.14 -1.78 -3.53
CA LEU A 216 12.47 -1.89 -2.09
C LEU A 216 13.09 -3.23 -1.74
N VAL A 217 12.70 -4.31 -2.41
CA VAL A 217 13.29 -5.63 -2.21
C VAL A 217 14.80 -5.57 -2.41
N THR A 218 15.27 -4.90 -3.46
CA THR A 218 16.68 -4.90 -3.87
C THR A 218 17.46 -3.69 -3.37
N ALA A 219 16.83 -2.52 -3.31
CA ALA A 219 17.47 -1.24 -2.97
C ALA A 219 16.84 -0.54 -1.73
N GLY A 220 16.09 -1.26 -0.89
CA GLY A 220 15.43 -0.67 0.28
C GLY A 220 16.41 -0.01 1.26
N HIS A 221 17.62 -0.56 1.41
CA HIS A 221 18.71 0.01 2.22
C HIS A 221 19.24 1.35 1.68
N ILE A 222 19.04 1.66 0.41
CA ILE A 222 19.38 2.94 -0.23
C ILE A 222 18.18 3.90 -0.17
N ILE A 223 17.01 3.41 -0.57
CA ILE A 223 15.81 4.22 -0.82
C ILE A 223 15.20 4.77 0.47
N MET A 224 15.04 3.93 1.51
CA MET A 224 14.38 4.37 2.74
C MET A 224 15.19 5.44 3.50
N PRO A 225 16.52 5.29 3.69
CA PRO A 225 17.32 6.37 4.28
C PRO A 225 17.34 7.64 3.44
N LEU A 226 17.37 7.53 2.10
CA LEU A 226 17.33 8.67 1.20
C LEU A 226 16.00 9.42 1.31
N ALA A 227 14.86 8.71 1.31
CA ALA A 227 13.53 9.29 1.48
C ALA A 227 13.42 10.03 2.83
N ALA A 228 13.89 9.42 3.91
CA ALA A 228 13.93 10.05 5.23
C ALA A 228 14.79 11.34 5.25
N LYS A 229 15.97 11.30 4.62
CA LYS A 229 16.87 12.46 4.49
C LYS A 229 16.23 13.60 3.71
N MET A 230 15.52 13.28 2.63
CA MET A 230 14.86 14.27 1.76
C MET A 230 13.50 14.72 2.29
N GLY A 231 12.96 14.07 3.34
CA GLY A 231 11.66 14.38 3.92
C GLY A 231 10.48 14.04 3.01
N VAL A 232 10.65 13.12 2.05
CA VAL A 232 9.60 12.66 1.13
C VAL A 232 8.96 11.38 1.64
N LYS A 233 7.71 11.13 1.24
CA LYS A 233 6.93 9.97 1.66
C LYS A 233 7.04 8.86 0.64
N ILE A 234 7.22 7.62 1.12
CA ILE A 234 7.01 6.41 0.34
C ILE A 234 5.62 5.87 0.72
N LEU A 235 4.68 5.99 -0.20
CA LEU A 235 3.26 5.66 0.00
C LEU A 235 2.97 4.33 -0.71
N PRO A 236 2.66 3.25 0.03
CA PRO A 236 2.49 1.94 -0.58
C PRO A 236 1.20 1.86 -1.41
N VAL A 237 1.32 1.32 -2.61
CA VAL A 237 0.21 1.00 -3.53
C VAL A 237 -0.15 -0.48 -3.49
N ASP A 238 0.80 -1.36 -3.15
CA ASP A 238 0.49 -2.77 -2.92
C ASP A 238 -0.60 -2.89 -1.83
N SER A 239 -1.59 -3.78 -2.02
CA SER A 239 -2.78 -3.83 -1.16
C SER A 239 -2.47 -4.18 0.28
N GLU A 240 -1.58 -5.11 0.52
CA GLU A 240 -1.16 -5.55 1.83
C GLU A 240 -0.38 -4.48 2.57
N HIS A 241 0.57 -3.83 1.88
CA HIS A 241 1.37 -2.75 2.47
C HIS A 241 0.52 -1.51 2.75
N SER A 242 -0.40 -1.18 1.85
CA SER A 242 -1.39 -0.12 2.08
C SER A 242 -2.27 -0.42 3.29
N ALA A 243 -2.68 -1.67 3.48
CA ALA A 243 -3.47 -2.08 4.64
C ALA A 243 -2.70 -1.93 5.96
N ILE A 244 -1.42 -2.35 5.98
CA ILE A 244 -0.54 -2.15 7.13
C ILE A 244 -0.36 -0.66 7.41
N PHE A 245 -0.05 0.14 6.37
CA PHE A 245 0.10 1.58 6.48
C PHE A 245 -1.16 2.26 7.04
N GLN A 246 -2.36 1.84 6.60
CA GLN A 246 -3.62 2.34 7.13
C GLN A 246 -3.86 1.92 8.58
N SER A 247 -3.45 0.70 8.96
CA SER A 247 -3.58 0.19 10.33
C SER A 247 -2.62 0.84 11.32
N LEU A 248 -1.53 1.46 10.82
CA LEU A 248 -0.56 2.20 11.63
C LEU A 248 -0.91 3.68 11.80
N ASN A 249 -1.97 4.18 11.15
CA ASN A 249 -2.34 5.59 11.17
C ASN A 249 -2.78 6.03 12.57
N GLY A 250 -2.07 7.00 13.14
CA GLY A 250 -2.34 7.54 14.47
C GLY A 250 -1.74 6.73 15.62
N GLU A 251 -1.11 5.60 15.33
CA GLU A 251 -0.48 4.76 16.35
C GLU A 251 0.97 5.18 16.63
N PRO A 252 1.45 5.06 17.88
CA PRO A 252 2.83 5.39 18.22
C PRO A 252 3.83 4.45 17.53
N ALA A 253 4.89 5.02 16.96
CA ALA A 253 6.00 4.21 16.42
C ALA A 253 6.62 3.30 17.51
N GLY A 254 7.06 2.11 17.11
CA GLY A 254 7.71 1.15 18.00
C GLY A 254 6.76 0.35 18.91
N ARG A 255 5.45 0.39 18.67
CA ARG A 255 4.45 -0.44 19.39
C ARG A 255 3.95 -1.63 18.61
N ILE A 256 4.57 -1.93 17.46
CA ILE A 256 4.27 -3.12 16.66
C ILE A 256 4.85 -4.34 17.35
N GLU A 257 4.00 -5.31 17.71
CA GLU A 257 4.45 -6.65 18.13
C GLU A 257 4.66 -7.52 16.89
N LYS A 258 3.66 -7.57 15.99
CA LYS A 258 3.73 -8.34 14.74
C LYS A 258 2.96 -7.65 13.62
N ILE A 259 3.44 -7.84 12.41
CA ILE A 259 2.68 -7.61 11.18
C ILE A 259 2.11 -8.95 10.71
N LEU A 260 0.79 -8.99 10.53
CA LEU A 260 0.06 -10.13 10.03
C LEU A 260 -0.17 -9.93 8.54
N LEU A 261 0.77 -10.42 7.72
CA LEU A 261 0.77 -10.26 6.28
C LEU A 261 -0.11 -11.34 5.64
N THR A 262 -1.26 -10.96 5.07
CA THR A 262 -2.18 -11.93 4.48
C THR A 262 -1.77 -12.33 3.06
N ALA A 263 -2.12 -13.54 2.68
CA ALA A 263 -1.94 -14.11 1.34
C ALA A 263 -3.20 -14.86 0.92
N SER A 264 -3.57 -14.82 -0.37
CA SER A 264 -4.67 -15.65 -0.89
C SER A 264 -4.36 -17.16 -0.83
N GLY A 265 -3.08 -17.51 -0.77
CA GLY A 265 -2.59 -18.88 -0.89
C GLY A 265 -2.40 -19.35 -2.34
N GLY A 266 -2.78 -18.53 -3.32
CA GLY A 266 -2.65 -18.83 -4.75
C GLY A 266 -3.61 -19.93 -5.25
N PRO A 267 -3.55 -20.28 -6.55
CA PRO A 267 -4.47 -21.26 -7.16
C PRO A 267 -4.20 -22.71 -6.73
N PHE A 268 -3.06 -22.98 -6.13
CA PHE A 268 -2.63 -24.35 -5.77
C PHE A 268 -2.67 -24.63 -4.26
N ARG A 269 -3.29 -23.75 -3.49
CA ARG A 269 -3.46 -23.93 -2.05
C ARG A 269 -4.03 -25.33 -1.73
N GLY A 270 -3.38 -26.05 -0.80
CA GLY A 270 -3.75 -27.39 -0.35
C GLY A 270 -3.32 -28.53 -1.28
N ARG A 271 -2.59 -28.26 -2.37
CA ARG A 271 -2.00 -29.31 -3.22
C ARG A 271 -0.66 -29.76 -2.67
N THR A 272 -0.35 -31.05 -2.87
CA THR A 272 0.96 -31.61 -2.55
C THR A 272 1.96 -31.38 -3.69
N ARG A 273 3.27 -31.56 -3.42
CA ARG A 273 4.31 -31.41 -4.43
C ARG A 273 4.11 -32.36 -5.62
N GLU A 274 3.61 -33.58 -5.38
CA GLU A 274 3.33 -34.57 -6.44
C GLU A 274 2.22 -34.07 -7.38
N GLN A 275 1.20 -33.40 -6.83
CA GLN A 275 0.10 -32.83 -7.62
C GLN A 275 0.53 -31.60 -8.44
N LEU A 276 1.69 -31.03 -8.13
CA LEU A 276 2.24 -29.86 -8.85
C LEU A 276 3.21 -30.24 -9.99
N GLN A 277 3.57 -31.51 -10.17
CA GLN A 277 4.56 -31.94 -11.17
C GLN A 277 4.19 -31.59 -12.61
N ASN A 278 2.89 -31.62 -12.94
CA ASN A 278 2.40 -31.44 -14.30
C ASN A 278 1.63 -30.14 -14.52
N ILE A 279 1.84 -29.13 -13.67
CA ILE A 279 1.18 -27.83 -13.78
C ILE A 279 1.61 -27.14 -15.08
N GLN A 280 0.61 -26.71 -15.83
CA GLN A 280 0.78 -25.93 -17.06
C GLN A 280 0.65 -24.42 -16.76
N VAL A 281 1.14 -23.61 -17.68
CA VAL A 281 1.08 -22.14 -17.58
C VAL A 281 -0.36 -21.66 -17.35
N GLU A 282 -1.32 -22.25 -18.08
CA GLU A 282 -2.73 -21.89 -17.99
C GLU A 282 -3.35 -22.17 -16.61
N ASP A 283 -2.86 -23.20 -15.91
CA ASP A 283 -3.33 -23.53 -14.56
C ASP A 283 -2.81 -22.51 -13.55
N ALA A 284 -1.53 -22.15 -13.67
CA ALA A 284 -0.89 -21.20 -12.78
C ALA A 284 -1.39 -19.75 -12.97
N LEU A 285 -1.93 -19.42 -14.14
CA LEU A 285 -2.50 -18.11 -14.44
C LEU A 285 -3.95 -17.92 -13.94
N LYS A 286 -4.60 -18.95 -13.38
CA LYS A 286 -5.96 -18.89 -12.84
C LYS A 286 -5.96 -18.47 -11.36
N HIS A 287 -5.78 -17.16 -11.09
CA HIS A 287 -5.88 -16.69 -9.72
C HIS A 287 -7.34 -16.65 -9.24
N PRO A 288 -7.66 -17.13 -8.00
CA PRO A 288 -9.05 -17.25 -7.53
C PRO A 288 -9.77 -15.92 -7.31
N ASN A 289 -9.09 -14.85 -6.90
CA ASN A 289 -9.69 -13.60 -6.42
C ASN A 289 -9.29 -12.36 -7.22
N TRP A 290 -8.10 -12.37 -7.85
CA TRP A 290 -7.50 -11.20 -8.47
C TRP A 290 -7.29 -11.38 -9.97
N SER A 291 -7.57 -10.33 -10.74
CA SER A 291 -7.12 -10.23 -12.14
C SER A 291 -5.83 -9.43 -12.19
N MET A 292 -4.71 -10.10 -12.42
CA MET A 292 -3.37 -9.52 -12.32
C MET A 292 -2.54 -9.78 -13.59
N GLY A 293 -1.38 -9.12 -13.69
CA GLY A 293 -0.40 -9.40 -14.72
C GLY A 293 0.12 -10.85 -14.65
N ARG A 294 0.61 -11.37 -15.77
CA ARG A 294 1.06 -12.78 -15.88
C ARG A 294 2.16 -13.13 -14.88
N LYS A 295 3.20 -12.28 -14.75
CA LYS A 295 4.34 -12.52 -13.84
C LYS A 295 3.88 -12.63 -12.39
N ILE A 296 3.18 -11.62 -11.86
CA ILE A 296 2.72 -11.61 -10.47
C ILE A 296 1.72 -12.72 -10.15
N THR A 297 0.95 -13.20 -11.15
CA THR A 297 0.06 -14.35 -10.97
C THR A 297 0.84 -15.64 -10.74
N ILE A 298 1.95 -15.84 -11.45
CA ILE A 298 2.87 -16.98 -11.21
C ILE A 298 3.54 -16.82 -9.83
N ASP A 299 4.02 -15.62 -9.49
CA ASP A 299 4.62 -15.33 -8.17
C ASP A 299 3.65 -15.62 -7.02
N SER A 300 2.36 -15.31 -7.20
CA SER A 300 1.31 -15.66 -6.24
C SER A 300 1.14 -17.17 -6.11
N SER A 301 1.19 -17.90 -7.22
CA SER A 301 1.03 -19.36 -7.25
C SER A 301 2.15 -20.10 -6.52
N THR A 302 3.36 -19.55 -6.52
CA THR A 302 4.58 -20.10 -5.86
C THR A 302 4.81 -19.55 -4.45
N LEU A 303 3.98 -18.62 -3.98
CA LEU A 303 4.18 -17.80 -2.78
C LEU A 303 5.44 -16.90 -2.82
N VAL A 304 6.09 -16.78 -3.95
CA VAL A 304 7.22 -15.85 -4.14
C VAL A 304 6.75 -14.40 -4.01
N ASN A 305 5.55 -14.05 -4.54
CA ASN A 305 5.00 -12.72 -4.36
C ASN A 305 4.93 -12.33 -2.88
N LYS A 306 4.45 -13.25 -2.03
CA LYS A 306 4.40 -13.02 -0.59
C LYS A 306 5.79 -12.92 0.05
N GLY A 307 6.76 -13.65 -0.51
CA GLY A 307 8.16 -13.52 -0.12
C GLY A 307 8.74 -12.12 -0.42
N LEU A 308 8.49 -11.59 -1.61
CA LEU A 308 8.88 -10.22 -1.98
C LEU A 308 8.21 -9.19 -1.06
N GLU A 309 6.95 -9.39 -0.73
CA GLU A 309 6.21 -8.51 0.18
C GLU A 309 6.76 -8.55 1.62
N VAL A 310 7.20 -9.71 2.12
CA VAL A 310 7.89 -9.80 3.41
C VAL A 310 9.14 -8.91 3.45
N MET A 311 9.94 -8.94 2.37
CA MET A 311 11.13 -8.09 2.26
C MET A 311 10.77 -6.60 2.23
N GLU A 312 9.73 -6.26 1.50
CA GLU A 312 9.24 -4.87 1.37
C GLU A 312 8.68 -4.35 2.71
N VAL A 313 7.89 -5.16 3.45
CA VAL A 313 7.37 -4.84 4.79
C VAL A 313 8.49 -4.44 5.74
N LYS A 314 9.59 -5.20 5.74
CA LYS A 314 10.76 -4.89 6.58
C LYS A 314 11.28 -3.48 6.33
N TRP A 315 11.40 -3.08 5.07
CA TRP A 315 11.91 -1.76 4.71
C TRP A 315 10.90 -0.63 4.96
N LEU A 316 9.65 -0.82 4.57
CA LEU A 316 8.62 0.21 4.70
C LEU A 316 8.30 0.56 6.15
N PHE A 317 8.26 -0.43 7.03
CA PHE A 317 7.78 -0.26 8.40
C PHE A 317 8.87 -0.40 9.45
N GLY A 318 10.11 -0.69 9.04
CA GLY A 318 11.27 -0.76 9.94
C GLY A 318 11.14 -1.86 10.99
N VAL A 319 10.53 -2.98 10.66
CA VAL A 319 10.34 -4.13 11.56
C VAL A 319 11.34 -5.25 11.26
N ASP A 320 11.62 -6.08 12.27
CA ASP A 320 12.43 -7.27 12.11
C ASP A 320 11.65 -8.39 11.39
N LEU A 321 12.36 -9.30 10.72
CA LEU A 321 11.75 -10.43 10.02
C LEU A 321 10.89 -11.32 10.94
N ASP A 322 11.30 -11.48 12.20
CA ASP A 322 10.58 -12.31 13.17
C ASP A 322 9.26 -11.65 13.65
N GLN A 323 9.09 -10.35 13.38
CA GLN A 323 7.84 -9.64 13.58
C GLN A 323 6.87 -9.77 12.38
N ILE A 324 7.28 -10.38 11.27
CA ILE A 324 6.44 -10.53 10.07
C ILE A 324 5.91 -11.96 10.01
N GLN A 325 4.62 -12.13 10.21
CA GLN A 325 3.93 -13.41 10.15
C GLN A 325 3.04 -13.47 8.93
N VAL A 326 3.32 -14.38 7.99
CA VAL A 326 2.45 -14.64 6.85
C VAL A 326 1.27 -15.52 7.27
N ILE A 327 0.07 -15.12 6.87
CA ILE A 327 -1.20 -15.83 7.13
C ILE A 327 -1.92 -16.03 5.80
N VAL A 328 -2.35 -17.26 5.50
CA VAL A 328 -3.19 -17.51 4.33
C VAL A 328 -4.63 -17.17 4.68
N HIS A 329 -5.21 -16.26 3.91
CA HIS A 329 -6.59 -15.79 4.00
C HIS A 329 -7.27 -15.90 2.62
N PRO A 330 -7.91 -17.03 2.31
CA PRO A 330 -8.37 -17.33 0.96
C PRO A 330 -9.38 -16.35 0.37
N GLN A 331 -10.20 -15.72 1.21
CA GLN A 331 -11.23 -14.78 0.75
C GLN A 331 -10.65 -13.43 0.32
N SER A 332 -9.39 -13.11 0.70
CA SER A 332 -8.69 -11.85 0.37
C SER A 332 -9.51 -10.58 0.73
N ILE A 333 -10.21 -10.60 1.84
CA ILE A 333 -11.01 -9.47 2.35
C ILE A 333 -10.22 -8.67 3.39
N ILE A 334 -9.50 -9.34 4.29
CA ILE A 334 -8.50 -8.71 5.14
C ILE A 334 -7.22 -8.61 4.31
N HIS A 335 -6.83 -7.38 4.00
CA HIS A 335 -5.66 -7.15 3.16
C HIS A 335 -4.34 -7.17 3.94
N SER A 336 -4.34 -7.05 5.22
CA SER A 336 -3.32 -7.32 6.25
C SER A 336 -3.71 -6.64 7.55
N ALA A 337 -2.97 -6.94 8.63
CA ALA A 337 -3.23 -6.40 9.95
C ALA A 337 -1.93 -6.13 10.72
N VAL A 338 -2.03 -5.32 11.76
CA VAL A 338 -0.96 -5.06 12.72
C VAL A 338 -1.42 -5.51 14.10
N GLN A 339 -0.64 -6.35 14.75
CA GLN A 339 -0.79 -6.71 16.15
C GLN A 339 0.13 -5.83 16.98
N TYR A 340 -0.43 -5.19 18.00
CA TYR A 340 0.28 -4.29 18.90
C TYR A 340 0.70 -4.99 20.19
N VAL A 341 1.64 -4.38 20.94
CA VAL A 341 2.20 -4.94 22.19
C VAL A 341 1.20 -5.19 23.31
N ASP A 342 0.00 -4.60 23.24
CA ASP A 342 -1.11 -4.84 24.16
C ASP A 342 -2.02 -5.98 23.71
N GLY A 343 -1.71 -6.62 22.58
CA GLY A 343 -2.49 -7.71 21.98
C GLY A 343 -3.61 -7.26 21.05
N ALA A 344 -3.86 -5.94 20.90
CA ALA A 344 -4.84 -5.44 19.93
C ALA A 344 -4.40 -5.74 18.52
N VAL A 345 -5.36 -6.05 17.62
CA VAL A 345 -5.12 -6.27 16.20
C VAL A 345 -5.98 -5.30 15.40
N ILE A 346 -5.33 -4.44 14.60
CA ILE A 346 -6.00 -3.53 13.68
C ILE A 346 -5.78 -4.02 12.26
N ALA A 347 -6.86 -4.11 11.47
CA ALA A 347 -6.84 -4.62 10.11
C ALA A 347 -7.62 -3.72 9.16
N GLN A 348 -7.15 -3.60 7.92
CA GLN A 348 -7.92 -2.97 6.87
C GLN A 348 -8.65 -4.06 6.06
N LEU A 349 -9.95 -3.89 5.88
CA LEU A 349 -10.82 -4.77 5.12
C LEU A 349 -11.35 -4.03 3.89
N GLY A 350 -11.54 -4.78 2.79
CA GLY A 350 -12.11 -4.23 1.57
C GLY A 350 -12.36 -5.31 0.51
N THR A 351 -13.08 -4.95 -0.53
CA THR A 351 -13.16 -5.78 -1.75
C THR A 351 -11.80 -5.78 -2.46
N PRO A 352 -11.43 -6.86 -3.19
CA PRO A 352 -10.20 -6.92 -3.96
C PRO A 352 -10.22 -5.92 -5.13
N ASP A 353 -9.78 -4.69 -4.91
CA ASP A 353 -9.73 -3.60 -5.90
C ASP A 353 -8.51 -2.70 -5.63
N MET A 354 -7.56 -2.68 -6.57
CA MET A 354 -6.34 -1.89 -6.46
C MET A 354 -6.59 -0.38 -6.49
N LYS A 355 -7.74 0.09 -6.94
CA LYS A 355 -8.07 1.52 -6.92
C LYS A 355 -8.13 2.07 -5.50
N LEU A 356 -8.50 1.27 -4.51
CA LEU A 356 -8.53 1.69 -3.10
C LEU A 356 -7.13 2.08 -2.58
N PRO A 357 -6.11 1.21 -2.61
CA PRO A 357 -4.77 1.59 -2.18
C PRO A 357 -4.13 2.66 -3.07
N ILE A 358 -4.37 2.65 -4.38
CA ILE A 358 -3.91 3.71 -5.29
C ILE A 358 -4.48 5.07 -4.88
N GLN A 359 -5.81 5.16 -4.71
CA GLN A 359 -6.46 6.41 -4.31
C GLN A 359 -5.98 6.88 -2.93
N TYR A 360 -5.83 5.95 -1.97
CA TYR A 360 -5.33 6.30 -0.65
C TYR A 360 -3.91 6.85 -0.69
N ALA A 361 -3.00 6.23 -1.47
CA ALA A 361 -1.64 6.74 -1.65
C ALA A 361 -1.63 8.15 -2.28
N LEU A 362 -2.50 8.42 -3.26
CA LEU A 362 -2.56 9.71 -3.94
C LEU A 362 -3.17 10.83 -3.09
N PHE A 363 -4.06 10.51 -2.16
CA PHE A 363 -4.76 11.51 -1.34
C PHE A 363 -4.33 11.53 0.13
N TYR A 364 -3.46 10.62 0.56
CA TYR A 364 -3.02 10.55 1.95
C TYR A 364 -2.67 11.94 2.54
N PRO A 365 -3.15 12.28 3.77
CA PRO A 365 -3.90 11.43 4.70
C PRO A 365 -5.42 11.39 4.47
N ASP A 366 -5.96 12.08 3.48
CA ASP A 366 -7.38 12.19 3.21
C ASP A 366 -7.97 10.92 2.58
N ARG A 367 -9.31 10.76 2.75
CA ARG A 367 -10.09 9.76 2.04
C ARG A 367 -11.06 10.43 1.08
N ARG A 368 -11.17 9.90 -0.14
CA ARG A 368 -12.11 10.39 -1.16
C ARG A 368 -13.17 9.33 -1.46
N PRO A 369 -14.39 9.74 -1.83
CA PRO A 369 -15.38 8.80 -2.36
C PRO A 369 -14.80 8.01 -3.53
N MET A 370 -15.08 6.72 -3.58
CA MET A 370 -14.66 5.84 -4.68
C MET A 370 -15.89 5.09 -5.19
N PRO A 371 -16.16 5.07 -6.49
CA PRO A 371 -17.22 4.25 -7.07
C PRO A 371 -16.88 2.76 -6.94
N GLY A 372 -17.89 1.90 -6.92
CA GLY A 372 -17.72 0.45 -6.89
C GLY A 372 -18.44 -0.23 -5.74
N LYS A 373 -18.34 -1.57 -5.71
CA LYS A 373 -18.95 -2.43 -4.68
C LYS A 373 -18.31 -2.15 -3.32
N ARG A 374 -19.15 -2.07 -2.29
CA ARG A 374 -18.70 -2.04 -0.88
C ARG A 374 -18.70 -3.44 -0.32
N LEU A 375 -17.87 -3.66 0.70
CA LEU A 375 -17.90 -4.91 1.45
C LEU A 375 -19.25 -5.02 2.19
N ASP A 376 -19.95 -6.13 1.99
CA ASP A 376 -21.17 -6.49 2.70
C ASP A 376 -20.86 -7.64 3.65
N PHE A 377 -20.99 -7.38 4.95
CA PHE A 377 -20.69 -8.37 5.98
C PHE A 377 -21.73 -9.49 6.04
N TYR A 378 -22.98 -9.25 5.59
CA TYR A 378 -24.01 -10.29 5.51
C TYR A 378 -23.73 -11.26 4.36
N GLU A 379 -23.28 -10.76 3.20
CA GLU A 379 -22.84 -11.61 2.08
C GLU A 379 -21.54 -12.37 2.42
N LEU A 380 -20.60 -11.72 3.11
CA LEU A 380 -19.34 -12.31 3.49
C LEU A 380 -19.49 -13.48 4.46
N ALA A 381 -20.39 -13.37 5.44
CA ALA A 381 -20.75 -14.33 6.47
C ALA A 381 -19.58 -14.81 7.34
N GLN A 382 -18.50 -15.37 6.74
CA GLN A 382 -17.33 -15.88 7.46
C GLN A 382 -16.01 -15.60 6.73
N ILE A 383 -14.93 -15.56 7.49
CA ILE A 383 -13.55 -15.49 7.02
C ILE A 383 -12.73 -16.61 7.65
N THR A 384 -11.70 -17.07 6.96
CA THR A 384 -10.87 -18.19 7.41
C THR A 384 -9.39 -17.87 7.28
N PHE A 385 -8.56 -18.51 8.12
CA PHE A 385 -7.13 -18.37 8.13
C PHE A 385 -6.44 -19.72 8.21
N GLU A 386 -5.31 -19.84 7.53
CA GLU A 386 -4.47 -21.04 7.50
C GLU A 386 -3.00 -20.66 7.64
N LYS A 387 -2.17 -21.61 8.05
CA LYS A 387 -0.71 -21.45 7.98
C LYS A 387 -0.25 -21.63 6.53
N PRO A 388 0.75 -20.84 6.06
CA PRO A 388 1.35 -21.09 4.77
C PRO A 388 2.10 -22.42 4.77
N ASP A 389 1.92 -23.23 3.72
CA ASP A 389 2.71 -24.43 3.48
C ASP A 389 4.05 -24.04 2.86
N MET A 390 5.06 -23.84 3.70
CA MET A 390 6.40 -23.45 3.29
C MET A 390 7.28 -24.62 2.83
N GLU A 391 6.79 -25.85 2.94
CA GLU A 391 7.48 -27.05 2.43
C GLU A 391 7.14 -27.29 0.97
N THR A 392 5.86 -27.30 0.63
CA THR A 392 5.41 -27.41 -0.75
C THR A 392 5.73 -26.15 -1.56
N PHE A 393 5.50 -24.95 -0.99
CA PHE A 393 5.76 -23.65 -1.63
C PHE A 393 6.98 -22.97 -0.99
N PHE A 394 8.14 -23.62 -1.13
CA PHE A 394 9.36 -23.17 -0.46
C PHE A 394 9.94 -21.85 -1.00
N GLY A 395 9.37 -21.27 -2.05
CA GLY A 395 9.68 -19.92 -2.52
C GLY A 395 9.53 -18.86 -1.42
N LEU A 396 8.52 -18.98 -0.55
CA LEU A 396 8.37 -18.10 0.61
C LEU A 396 9.49 -18.29 1.65
N LYS A 397 9.89 -19.54 1.90
CA LYS A 397 11.03 -19.82 2.81
C LYS A 397 12.32 -19.21 2.28
N LEU A 398 12.60 -19.37 0.98
CA LEU A 398 13.78 -18.80 0.34
C LEU A 398 13.82 -17.26 0.47
N ALA A 399 12.65 -16.60 0.45
CA ALA A 399 12.59 -15.16 0.68
C ALA A 399 13.04 -14.76 2.09
N TYR A 400 12.57 -15.46 3.14
CA TYR A 400 13.04 -15.24 4.48
C TYR A 400 14.54 -15.49 4.62
N ASP A 401 15.05 -16.56 3.99
CA ASP A 401 16.46 -16.91 4.00
C ASP A 401 17.30 -15.84 3.27
N ALA A 402 16.86 -15.39 2.08
CA ALA A 402 17.51 -14.31 1.35
C ALA A 402 17.60 -13.01 2.16
N GLN A 403 16.50 -12.64 2.83
CA GLN A 403 16.45 -11.43 3.61
C GLN A 403 17.25 -11.53 4.93
N ARG A 404 17.40 -12.74 5.52
CA ARG A 404 18.28 -12.98 6.68
C ARG A 404 19.75 -12.87 6.29
N ILE A 405 20.13 -13.39 5.14
CA ILE A 405 21.47 -13.24 4.58
C ILE A 405 21.76 -11.76 4.31
N GLY A 406 20.81 -11.04 3.72
CA GLY A 406 20.92 -9.62 3.43
C GLY A 406 21.85 -9.29 2.26
N GLY A 407 22.34 -8.04 2.24
CA GLY A 407 23.20 -7.56 1.17
C GLY A 407 22.57 -7.71 -0.22
N SER A 408 23.31 -8.28 -1.16
CA SER A 408 22.83 -8.53 -2.53
C SER A 408 21.93 -9.77 -2.68
N MET A 409 21.72 -10.58 -1.61
CA MET A 409 20.94 -11.82 -1.71
C MET A 409 19.45 -11.60 -2.07
N PRO A 410 18.73 -10.56 -1.57
CA PRO A 410 17.40 -10.23 -2.05
C PRO A 410 17.35 -9.92 -3.55
N THR A 411 18.39 -9.28 -4.10
CA THR A 411 18.54 -9.06 -5.55
C THR A 411 18.64 -10.38 -6.31
N VAL A 412 19.44 -11.32 -5.82
CA VAL A 412 19.58 -12.65 -6.41
C VAL A 412 18.24 -13.39 -6.42
N TYR A 413 17.55 -13.40 -5.29
CA TYR A 413 16.23 -14.02 -5.16
C TYR A 413 15.23 -13.44 -6.19
N ASN A 414 15.14 -12.11 -6.28
CA ASN A 414 14.25 -11.45 -7.22
C ASN A 414 14.62 -11.72 -8.68
N ALA A 415 15.89 -11.56 -9.04
CA ALA A 415 16.37 -11.77 -10.41
C ALA A 415 16.19 -13.22 -10.87
N ALA A 416 16.52 -14.19 -10.00
CA ALA A 416 16.33 -15.60 -10.29
C ALA A 416 14.86 -15.96 -10.50
N ASN A 417 13.96 -15.42 -9.65
CA ASN A 417 12.53 -15.58 -9.83
C ASN A 417 12.05 -14.98 -11.16
N GLU A 418 12.44 -13.76 -11.47
CA GLU A 418 12.01 -13.08 -12.70
C GLU A 418 12.41 -13.87 -13.95
N LYS A 419 13.67 -14.33 -14.00
CA LYS A 419 14.16 -15.14 -15.11
C LYS A 419 13.48 -16.52 -15.19
N ALA A 420 13.33 -17.21 -14.05
CA ALA A 420 12.68 -18.51 -13.99
C ALA A 420 11.20 -18.45 -14.39
N VAL A 421 10.48 -17.42 -13.91
CA VAL A 421 9.08 -17.20 -14.31
C VAL A 421 8.97 -16.90 -15.80
N GLY A 422 9.90 -16.14 -16.39
CA GLY A 422 9.98 -15.94 -17.85
C GLY A 422 10.13 -17.25 -18.60
N LEU A 423 11.07 -18.11 -18.19
CA LEU A 423 11.26 -19.43 -18.79
C LEU A 423 10.02 -20.34 -18.65
N PHE A 424 9.34 -20.31 -17.50
CA PHE A 424 8.11 -21.07 -17.33
C PHE A 424 6.98 -20.55 -18.22
N LEU A 425 6.78 -19.25 -18.31
CA LEU A 425 5.78 -18.63 -19.19
C LEU A 425 6.03 -18.95 -20.68
N ASP A 426 7.31 -19.12 -21.06
CA ASP A 426 7.75 -19.56 -22.38
C ASP A 426 7.69 -21.11 -22.54
N ARG A 427 7.22 -21.84 -21.52
CA ARG A 427 7.13 -23.33 -21.49
C ARG A 427 8.49 -24.04 -21.63
N LYS A 428 9.57 -23.37 -21.22
CA LYS A 428 10.94 -23.89 -21.28
C LYS A 428 11.31 -24.72 -20.05
N ILE A 429 10.65 -24.46 -18.92
CA ILE A 429 10.86 -25.17 -17.65
C ILE A 429 9.51 -25.60 -17.04
N ALA A 430 9.53 -26.61 -16.16
CA ALA A 430 8.39 -27.03 -15.37
C ALA A 430 8.14 -26.09 -14.18
N TYR A 431 6.91 -26.05 -13.67
CA TYR A 431 6.49 -25.20 -12.57
C TYR A 431 7.37 -25.33 -11.32
N LEU A 432 7.67 -26.56 -10.91
CA LEU A 432 8.49 -26.82 -9.72
C LEU A 432 9.96 -26.41 -9.87
N GLN A 433 10.44 -26.20 -11.09
CA GLN A 433 11.80 -25.73 -11.34
C GLN A 433 11.98 -24.23 -11.01
N ILE A 434 10.88 -23.46 -10.91
CA ILE A 434 10.98 -22.04 -10.55
C ILE A 434 11.68 -21.87 -9.21
N PRO A 435 11.17 -22.37 -8.07
CA PRO A 435 11.84 -22.19 -6.79
C PRO A 435 13.17 -22.96 -6.67
N GLU A 436 13.38 -24.01 -7.47
CA GLU A 436 14.66 -24.74 -7.54
C GLU A 436 15.77 -23.86 -8.13
N LEU A 437 15.49 -23.16 -9.24
CA LEU A 437 16.43 -22.22 -9.85
C LEU A 437 16.75 -21.03 -8.95
N ILE A 438 15.75 -20.53 -8.21
CA ILE A 438 15.98 -19.48 -7.20
C ILE A 438 16.99 -19.97 -6.15
N ARG A 439 16.77 -21.16 -5.59
CA ARG A 439 17.67 -21.76 -4.61
C ARG A 439 19.08 -21.91 -5.14
N GLU A 440 19.24 -22.48 -6.35
CA GLU A 440 20.54 -22.70 -6.97
C GLU A 440 21.30 -21.38 -7.20
N ALA A 441 20.59 -20.32 -7.65
CA ALA A 441 21.19 -19.01 -7.81
C ALA A 441 21.66 -18.43 -6.45
N MET A 442 20.87 -18.59 -5.41
CA MET A 442 21.24 -18.16 -4.06
C MET A 442 22.46 -18.93 -3.51
N GLU A 443 22.55 -20.23 -3.75
CA GLU A 443 23.67 -21.08 -3.30
C GLU A 443 24.99 -20.76 -4.02
N GLN A 444 24.94 -20.31 -5.27
CA GLN A 444 26.12 -19.98 -6.08
C GLN A 444 26.62 -18.54 -5.88
N HIS A 445 25.77 -17.66 -5.38
CA HIS A 445 26.10 -16.24 -5.30
C HIS A 445 27.03 -15.92 -4.13
N LYS A 446 28.04 -15.08 -4.41
CA LYS A 446 28.89 -14.47 -3.40
C LYS A 446 28.30 -13.13 -2.96
N VAL A 447 27.83 -13.05 -1.72
CA VAL A 447 27.11 -11.88 -1.19
C VAL A 447 28.00 -10.62 -1.18
N ILE A 448 27.45 -9.53 -1.65
CA ILE A 448 27.95 -8.16 -1.49
C ILE A 448 27.14 -7.55 -0.33
N GLU A 449 27.82 -7.15 0.76
CA GLU A 449 27.15 -6.76 2.02
C GLU A 449 26.29 -5.49 1.89
N ASN A 450 26.79 -4.44 1.23
CA ASN A 450 26.10 -3.16 1.05
C ASN A 450 26.18 -2.75 -0.42
N PRO A 451 25.44 -3.41 -1.33
CA PRO A 451 25.55 -3.15 -2.75
C PRO A 451 25.02 -1.76 -3.10
N ASN A 452 25.76 -1.02 -3.92
CA ASN A 452 25.25 0.19 -4.54
C ASN A 452 24.32 -0.15 -5.73
N VAL A 453 23.76 0.87 -6.40
CA VAL A 453 22.80 0.67 -7.50
C VAL A 453 23.42 -0.10 -8.66
N GLU A 454 24.66 0.21 -9.03
CA GLU A 454 25.38 -0.46 -10.11
C GLU A 454 25.63 -1.94 -9.77
N GLU A 455 26.09 -2.25 -8.56
CA GLU A 455 26.30 -3.62 -8.08
C GLU A 455 24.98 -4.43 -7.99
N ILE A 456 23.84 -3.77 -7.68
CA ILE A 456 22.52 -4.39 -7.74
C ILE A 456 22.18 -4.80 -9.18
N LEU A 457 22.37 -3.91 -10.15
CA LEU A 457 22.07 -4.17 -11.56
C LEU A 457 23.04 -5.19 -12.19
N GLU A 458 24.31 -5.16 -11.81
CA GLU A 458 25.30 -6.17 -12.20
C GLU A 458 24.97 -7.54 -11.62
N THR A 459 24.49 -7.59 -10.37
CA THR A 459 24.01 -8.83 -9.72
C THR A 459 22.82 -9.39 -10.49
N GLU A 460 21.84 -8.57 -10.87
CA GLU A 460 20.70 -8.98 -11.70
C GLU A 460 21.17 -9.62 -13.01
N ALA A 461 22.03 -8.93 -13.75
CA ALA A 461 22.57 -9.42 -15.03
C ALA A 461 23.29 -10.76 -14.86
N SER A 462 24.16 -10.86 -13.85
CA SER A 462 24.92 -12.10 -13.59
C SER A 462 24.01 -13.28 -13.21
N VAL A 463 22.92 -13.06 -12.50
CA VAL A 463 21.94 -14.08 -12.17
C VAL A 463 21.16 -14.51 -13.41
N TYR A 464 20.81 -13.58 -14.29
CA TYR A 464 20.16 -13.93 -15.57
C TYR A 464 21.05 -14.82 -16.43
N ASP A 465 22.34 -14.50 -16.54
CA ASP A 465 23.32 -15.31 -17.27
C ASP A 465 23.51 -16.69 -16.64
N PHE A 466 23.56 -16.76 -15.31
CA PHE A 466 23.65 -18.03 -14.58
C PHE A 466 22.42 -18.94 -14.88
N ILE A 467 21.21 -18.40 -14.76
CA ILE A 467 19.97 -19.18 -15.03
C ILE A 467 19.91 -19.65 -16.49
N GLU A 468 20.30 -18.78 -17.45
CA GLU A 468 20.34 -19.15 -18.86
C GLU A 468 21.34 -20.29 -19.14
N LYS A 469 22.51 -20.25 -18.50
CA LYS A 469 23.52 -21.30 -18.57
C LYS A 469 22.99 -22.61 -17.99
N VAL A 470 22.44 -22.60 -16.78
CA VAL A 470 21.87 -23.78 -16.12
C VAL A 470 20.76 -24.40 -16.97
N TYR A 471 19.90 -23.54 -17.55
CA TYR A 471 18.85 -24.01 -18.45
C TYR A 471 19.44 -24.71 -19.70
N SER A 472 20.45 -24.10 -20.33
CA SER A 472 21.09 -24.66 -21.54
C SER A 472 21.81 -25.98 -21.27
N GLU A 473 22.42 -26.15 -20.08
CA GLU A 473 23.11 -27.41 -19.70
C GLU A 473 22.15 -28.54 -19.35
N ARG A 474 20.86 -28.28 -19.14
CA ARG A 474 19.82 -29.29 -18.83
C ARG A 474 18.99 -29.75 -20.03
N GLN A 475 19.19 -29.13 -21.19
CA GLN A 475 18.60 -29.55 -22.47
C GLN A 475 19.43 -30.62 -23.14
#